data_37252f9ad8c993d82743e82575138bb3
#
_entry.id   37252f9ad8c993d82743e82575138bb3
#
_cell.length_a   1.000
_cell.length_b   1.000
_cell.length_c   1.000
_cell.angle_alpha   90.00
_cell.angle_beta   90.00
_cell.angle_gamma   90.00
#
_symmetry.space_group_name_H-M   'P 1'
#
loop_
_entity.id
_entity.type
_entity.pdbx_description
1 polymer ?
#
loop_
_entity_poly.entity_id
_entity_poly.type
_entity_poly.pdbx_seq_one_letter_code
_entity_poly.pdbx_strand_id
1 'polypeptide(L)'
;MKIAINREHCVNGLQKASNITPAKAGAAMLRTMWIRTDREKKSISLMATDASTEYIGTYPAEVEEDGLVGVQAKSVTDLLRALPQGIVNMATDEEGHNLVISQGSRLYKLPTSNEEWFQPFTPFPEADTVTWSGEELVSIIDRIFFCIMDDDDSPLGCLFIQPKDNGEIDFCGLDGHRFALVRVYNDALLEKLPKEGVLIQKKYLADIKKLISPEEIEISLTPKRFFIRNNDGRDMVSIPLVQFSYPDYSIFLDKMESGACSVVRTSRTEFSDALARSLIFNSRDENSVAITIAADSLTIASSDKSTGSATETIAAECQSTVDHIAFITRGLVELLSRLGEDSLTIKIASENGPCSFQTDDDKNYVVIAMPVHIVDDAYYSEEEN
;
A
#
# COMPACT_ATOMS: atom_id res chain seq x y z
N MET A 1 -8.32 36.58 8.66
CA MET A 1 -7.11 35.90 8.16
C MET A 1 -6.54 36.69 7.00
N LYS A 2 -5.22 37.00 7.01
CA LYS A 2 -4.56 37.67 5.90
C LYS A 2 -3.11 37.21 5.78
N ILE A 3 -2.72 36.66 4.61
CA ILE A 3 -1.42 36.00 4.39
C ILE A 3 -0.87 36.25 2.98
N ALA A 4 0.44 36.12 2.85
CA ALA A 4 1.12 35.97 1.56
C ALA A 4 1.96 34.67 1.56
N ILE A 5 1.78 33.83 0.54
CA ILE A 5 2.47 32.56 0.40
C ILE A 5 3.23 32.52 -0.92
N ASN A 6 4.36 31.80 -0.94
CA ASN A 6 4.97 31.42 -2.19
C ASN A 6 4.27 30.16 -2.71
N ARG A 7 3.67 30.25 -3.91
CA ARG A 7 2.90 29.17 -4.52
C ARG A 7 3.70 27.85 -4.59
N GLU A 8 4.95 27.92 -4.99
CA GLU A 8 5.80 26.74 -5.19
C GLU A 8 6.01 25.96 -3.89
N HIS A 9 6.03 26.65 -2.75
CA HIS A 9 6.26 26.00 -1.47
C HIS A 9 5.05 25.21 -0.96
N CYS A 10 3.83 25.56 -1.35
CA CYS A 10 2.63 24.94 -0.80
C CYS A 10 1.79 24.14 -1.79
N VAL A 11 2.03 24.25 -3.11
CA VAL A 11 1.19 23.59 -4.12
C VAL A 11 1.20 22.06 -3.99
N ASN A 12 2.33 21.48 -3.60
CA ASN A 12 2.43 20.04 -3.36
C ASN A 12 1.61 19.62 -2.12
N GLY A 13 1.67 20.39 -1.04
CA GLY A 13 0.86 20.15 0.15
C GLY A 13 -0.64 20.31 -0.10
N LEU A 14 -1.04 21.29 -0.90
CA LEU A 14 -2.43 21.43 -1.35
C LEU A 14 -2.90 20.18 -2.12
N GLN A 15 -2.05 19.63 -2.99
CA GLN A 15 -2.37 18.41 -3.73
C GLN A 15 -2.50 17.20 -2.78
N LYS A 16 -1.57 17.05 -1.83
CA LYS A 16 -1.63 15.99 -0.81
C LYS A 16 -2.93 16.09 0.01
N ALA A 17 -3.25 17.27 0.53
CA ALA A 17 -4.48 17.53 1.27
C ALA A 17 -5.74 17.27 0.43
N SER A 18 -5.74 17.69 -0.84
CA SER A 18 -6.88 17.47 -1.74
C SER A 18 -7.08 15.99 -2.10
N ASN A 19 -6.02 15.18 -2.12
CA ASN A 19 -6.12 13.75 -2.41
C ASN A 19 -6.80 12.96 -1.28
N ILE A 20 -6.76 13.46 -0.05
CA ILE A 20 -7.46 12.85 1.10
C ILE A 20 -8.95 13.15 1.05
N THR A 21 -9.33 14.35 0.62
CA THR A 21 -10.74 14.74 0.59
C THR A 21 -11.52 13.96 -0.47
N PRO A 22 -12.74 13.45 -0.18
CA PRO A 22 -13.53 12.71 -1.16
C PRO A 22 -13.93 13.59 -2.34
N ALA A 23 -13.73 13.10 -3.57
CA ALA A 23 -13.91 13.89 -4.79
C ALA A 23 -15.38 14.24 -5.09
N LYS A 24 -16.34 13.37 -4.82
CA LYS A 24 -17.75 13.52 -5.21
C LYS A 24 -18.78 13.02 -4.18
N ALA A 25 -18.41 12.10 -3.31
CA ALA A 25 -19.31 11.49 -2.32
C ALA A 25 -19.05 12.03 -0.92
N GLY A 26 -20.04 11.98 -0.05
CA GLY A 26 -19.91 12.35 1.36
C GLY A 26 -20.36 13.77 1.70
N ALA A 27 -20.35 14.07 2.98
CA ALA A 27 -20.75 15.36 3.52
C ALA A 27 -19.83 16.50 3.01
N ALA A 28 -20.39 17.69 2.83
CA ALA A 28 -19.64 18.85 2.36
C ALA A 28 -18.44 19.17 3.26
N MET A 29 -18.55 18.92 4.57
CA MET A 29 -17.48 19.09 5.55
C MET A 29 -16.22 18.26 5.22
N LEU A 30 -16.35 17.04 4.68
CA LEU A 30 -15.22 16.19 4.32
C LEU A 30 -14.51 16.62 3.02
N ARG A 31 -15.16 17.49 2.22
CA ARG A 31 -14.57 18.07 1.01
C ARG A 31 -13.87 19.40 1.28
N THR A 32 -13.86 19.80 2.54
CA THR A 32 -13.25 21.06 3.01
C THR A 32 -11.80 20.83 3.39
N MET A 33 -10.92 21.65 2.84
CA MET A 33 -9.56 21.83 3.32
C MET A 33 -9.55 23.02 4.26
N TRP A 34 -8.97 22.85 5.42
CA TRP A 34 -8.81 23.91 6.40
C TRP A 34 -7.42 24.53 6.30
N ILE A 35 -7.36 25.84 6.27
CA ILE A 35 -6.13 26.63 6.26
C ILE A 35 -6.11 27.40 7.58
N ARG A 36 -5.15 27.06 8.44
CA ARG A 36 -4.88 27.77 9.69
C ARG A 36 -3.57 28.54 9.55
N THR A 37 -3.54 29.75 10.06
CA THR A 37 -2.36 30.60 10.06
C THR A 37 -1.75 30.68 11.45
N ASP A 38 -0.45 30.82 11.52
CA ASP A 38 0.32 31.02 12.75
C ASP A 38 1.34 32.15 12.49
N ARG A 39 1.02 33.33 13.04
CA ARG A 39 1.84 34.52 12.87
C ARG A 39 3.18 34.43 13.59
N GLU A 40 3.22 33.78 14.75
CA GLU A 40 4.46 33.62 15.52
C GLU A 40 5.44 32.71 14.78
N LYS A 41 4.95 31.60 14.22
CA LYS A 41 5.74 30.64 13.44
C LYS A 41 5.94 31.06 11.99
N LYS A 42 5.28 32.13 11.52
CA LYS A 42 5.26 32.56 10.11
C LYS A 42 4.93 31.40 9.16
N SER A 43 3.86 30.71 9.45
CA SER A 43 3.47 29.51 8.71
C SER A 43 1.95 29.42 8.53
N ILE A 44 1.58 28.59 7.56
CA ILE A 44 0.21 28.07 7.41
C ILE A 44 0.21 26.56 7.61
N SER A 45 -0.90 26.05 8.15
CA SER A 45 -1.19 24.61 8.19
C SER A 45 -2.36 24.32 7.26
N LEU A 46 -2.13 23.44 6.30
CA LEU A 46 -3.14 22.86 5.41
C LEU A 46 -3.63 21.55 6.04
N MET A 47 -4.91 21.46 6.36
CA MET A 47 -5.48 20.32 7.08
C MET A 47 -6.63 19.73 6.28
N ALA A 48 -6.63 18.41 6.11
CA ALA A 48 -7.67 17.68 5.39
C ALA A 48 -7.92 16.31 6.03
N THR A 49 -9.18 15.85 5.96
CA THR A 49 -9.57 14.52 6.44
C THR A 49 -10.72 13.95 5.62
N ASP A 50 -10.76 12.62 5.53
CA ASP A 50 -11.91 11.85 5.04
C ASP A 50 -12.76 11.25 6.18
N ALA A 51 -12.58 11.75 7.42
CA ALA A 51 -13.07 11.26 8.70
C ALA A 51 -12.24 10.11 9.31
N SER A 52 -11.31 9.52 8.59
CA SER A 52 -10.44 8.43 9.06
C SER A 52 -8.97 8.84 9.00
N THR A 53 -8.49 9.14 7.80
CA THR A 53 -7.16 9.69 7.56
C THR A 53 -7.14 11.17 7.88
N GLU A 54 -6.12 11.64 8.57
CA GLU A 54 -5.86 13.05 8.81
C GLU A 54 -4.52 13.45 8.20
N TYR A 55 -4.51 14.56 7.50
CA TYR A 55 -3.29 15.16 6.94
C TYR A 55 -3.12 16.58 7.46
N ILE A 56 -1.92 16.91 7.89
CA ILE A 56 -1.49 18.27 8.21
C ILE A 56 -0.20 18.57 7.47
N GLY A 57 -0.23 19.58 6.61
CA GLY A 57 0.96 20.11 5.95
C GLY A 57 1.26 21.52 6.42
N THR A 58 2.48 21.80 6.91
CA THR A 58 2.89 23.11 7.42
C THR A 58 3.88 23.77 6.47
N TYR A 59 3.59 24.98 6.03
CA TYR A 59 4.36 25.69 5.00
C TYR A 59 4.67 27.12 5.42
N PRO A 60 5.84 27.67 5.04
CA PRO A 60 6.20 29.06 5.32
C PRO A 60 5.21 30.04 4.69
N ALA A 61 4.81 31.06 5.43
CA ALA A 61 3.96 32.14 4.97
C ALA A 61 4.29 33.46 5.68
N GLU A 62 4.06 34.57 5.01
CA GLU A 62 3.97 35.85 5.68
C GLU A 62 2.55 36.01 6.20
N VAL A 63 2.39 36.08 7.51
CA VAL A 63 1.09 36.17 8.18
C VAL A 63 0.90 37.55 8.76
N GLU A 64 -0.05 38.31 8.19
CA GLU A 64 -0.45 39.63 8.73
C GLU A 64 -1.50 39.48 9.82
N GLU A 65 -2.50 38.58 9.58
CA GLU A 65 -3.59 38.31 10.50
C GLU A 65 -3.82 36.81 10.64
N ASP A 66 -3.86 36.35 11.88
CA ASP A 66 -4.19 34.96 12.19
C ASP A 66 -5.65 34.64 11.87
N GLY A 67 -5.92 33.35 11.62
CA GLY A 67 -7.26 32.87 11.38
C GLY A 67 -7.31 31.42 10.95
N LEU A 68 -8.55 30.96 10.84
CA LEU A 68 -8.91 29.65 10.33
C LEU A 68 -9.94 29.83 9.23
N VAL A 69 -9.73 29.21 8.08
CA VAL A 69 -10.71 29.22 6.99
C VAL A 69 -10.82 27.84 6.36
N GLY A 70 -12.04 27.40 6.14
CA GLY A 70 -12.35 26.20 5.37
C GLY A 70 -12.73 26.59 3.95
N VAL A 71 -12.19 25.89 2.96
CA VAL A 71 -12.53 26.04 1.53
C VAL A 71 -12.64 24.70 0.86
N GLN A 72 -13.34 24.63 -0.25
CA GLN A 72 -13.40 23.39 -1.03
C GLN A 72 -11.99 23.01 -1.53
N ALA A 73 -11.49 21.86 -1.07
CA ALA A 73 -10.13 21.40 -1.32
C ALA A 73 -9.75 21.38 -2.80
N LYS A 74 -10.61 20.80 -3.64
CA LYS A 74 -10.39 20.73 -5.08
C LYS A 74 -10.29 22.12 -5.71
N SER A 75 -11.18 23.04 -5.38
CA SER A 75 -11.24 24.36 -6.00
C SER A 75 -10.00 25.20 -5.70
N VAL A 76 -9.56 25.23 -4.43
CA VAL A 76 -8.35 25.98 -4.05
C VAL A 76 -7.09 25.35 -4.64
N THR A 77 -7.03 24.03 -4.67
CA THR A 77 -5.88 23.30 -5.26
C THR A 77 -5.78 23.52 -6.76
N ASP A 78 -6.87 23.34 -7.51
CA ASP A 78 -6.89 23.53 -8.97
C ASP A 78 -6.56 24.99 -9.34
N LEU A 79 -7.11 25.95 -8.58
CA LEU A 79 -6.80 27.37 -8.79
C LEU A 79 -5.31 27.66 -8.58
N LEU A 80 -4.75 27.29 -7.43
CA LEU A 80 -3.34 27.57 -7.13
C LEU A 80 -2.37 26.84 -8.07
N ARG A 81 -2.74 25.67 -8.57
CA ARG A 81 -1.96 24.98 -9.61
C ARG A 81 -1.96 25.70 -10.94
N ALA A 82 -3.06 26.35 -11.29
CA ALA A 82 -3.21 27.07 -12.55
C ALA A 82 -2.56 28.48 -12.52
N LEU A 83 -2.29 29.03 -11.34
CA LEU A 83 -1.64 30.34 -11.20
C LEU A 83 -0.15 30.26 -11.63
N PRO A 84 0.42 31.36 -12.15
CA PRO A 84 1.87 31.48 -12.33
C PRO A 84 2.64 31.34 -11.02
N GLN A 85 3.95 31.06 -11.13
CA GLN A 85 4.87 31.06 -10.00
C GLN A 85 4.91 32.42 -9.29
N GLY A 86 5.26 32.41 -8.01
CA GLY A 86 5.47 33.60 -7.21
C GLY A 86 4.50 33.75 -6.03
N ILE A 87 4.46 34.95 -5.49
CA ILE A 87 3.68 35.27 -4.30
C ILE A 87 2.20 35.35 -4.64
N VAL A 88 1.39 34.68 -3.81
CA VAL A 88 -0.07 34.71 -3.82
C VAL A 88 -0.56 35.27 -2.48
N ASN A 89 -1.39 36.29 -2.53
CA ASN A 89 -2.03 36.85 -1.33
C ASN A 89 -3.39 36.20 -1.13
N MET A 90 -3.73 35.90 0.12
CA MET A 90 -5.02 35.35 0.51
C MET A 90 -5.55 36.12 1.72
N ALA A 91 -6.81 36.50 1.67
CA ALA A 91 -7.50 37.15 2.80
C ALA A 91 -8.96 36.69 2.83
N THR A 92 -9.54 36.57 4.02
CA THR A 92 -10.99 36.49 4.16
C THR A 92 -11.60 37.88 3.93
N ASP A 93 -12.75 37.94 3.25
CA ASP A 93 -13.51 39.18 3.12
C ASP A 93 -14.05 39.65 4.52
N GLU A 94 -14.55 40.88 4.59
CA GLU A 94 -15.00 41.46 5.85
C GLU A 94 -16.15 40.67 6.51
N GLU A 95 -16.96 39.99 5.72
CA GLU A 95 -18.08 39.18 6.16
C GLU A 95 -17.66 37.72 6.49
N GLY A 96 -16.43 37.32 6.13
CA GLY A 96 -15.93 35.95 6.30
C GLY A 96 -16.52 34.93 5.33
N HIS A 97 -17.31 35.37 4.36
CA HIS A 97 -18.01 34.45 3.43
C HIS A 97 -17.16 33.98 2.25
N ASN A 98 -16.07 34.69 1.95
CA ASN A 98 -15.17 34.32 0.84
C ASN A 98 -13.71 34.39 1.26
N LEU A 99 -12.93 33.44 0.76
CA LEU A 99 -11.48 33.54 0.66
C LEU A 99 -11.13 34.25 -0.65
N VAL A 100 -10.59 35.45 -0.53
CA VAL A 100 -10.12 36.29 -1.64
C VAL A 100 -8.67 35.93 -1.93
N ILE A 101 -8.38 35.49 -3.15
CA ILE A 101 -7.04 35.10 -3.61
C ILE A 101 -6.60 36.08 -4.70
N SER A 102 -5.43 36.67 -4.55
CA SER A 102 -4.92 37.65 -5.53
C SER A 102 -3.46 37.42 -5.90
N GLN A 103 -3.14 37.67 -7.18
CA GLN A 103 -1.78 37.66 -7.71
C GLN A 103 -1.64 38.67 -8.86
N GLY A 104 -0.94 39.77 -8.60
CA GLY A 104 -0.87 40.89 -9.54
C GLY A 104 -2.25 41.46 -9.82
N SER A 105 -2.68 41.50 -11.08
CA SER A 105 -4.01 41.98 -11.50
C SER A 105 -5.12 40.89 -11.40
N ARG A 106 -4.79 39.67 -10.99
CA ARG A 106 -5.74 38.57 -10.89
C ARG A 106 -6.40 38.56 -9.53
N LEU A 107 -7.72 38.35 -9.50
CA LEU A 107 -8.53 38.30 -8.29
C LEU A 107 -9.55 37.17 -8.39
N TYR A 108 -9.58 36.31 -7.39
CA TYR A 108 -10.51 35.19 -7.30
C TYR A 108 -11.18 35.18 -5.94
N LYS A 109 -12.40 34.67 -5.88
CA LYS A 109 -13.17 34.51 -4.63
C LYS A 109 -13.66 33.08 -4.56
N LEU A 110 -13.34 32.38 -3.47
CA LEU A 110 -13.84 31.05 -3.16
C LEU A 110 -14.74 31.12 -1.95
N PRO A 111 -15.95 30.56 -1.98
CA PRO A 111 -16.82 30.49 -0.81
C PRO A 111 -16.12 29.76 0.33
N THR A 112 -16.26 30.27 1.55
CA THR A 112 -15.77 29.64 2.77
C THR A 112 -16.76 28.60 3.28
N SER A 113 -16.26 27.61 4.02
CA SER A 113 -17.08 26.64 4.74
C SER A 113 -17.45 27.19 6.13
N ASN A 114 -18.54 26.69 6.71
CA ASN A 114 -18.93 27.06 8.09
C ASN A 114 -17.83 26.58 9.06
N GLU A 115 -17.32 27.48 9.90
CA GLU A 115 -16.28 27.20 10.90
C GLU A 115 -16.71 26.14 11.94
N GLU A 116 -18.00 26.01 12.22
CA GLU A 116 -18.55 24.96 13.11
C GLU A 116 -18.25 23.53 12.61
N TRP A 117 -17.92 23.37 11.33
CA TRP A 117 -17.53 22.07 10.76
C TRP A 117 -16.09 21.69 11.09
N PHE A 118 -15.28 22.63 11.57
CA PHE A 118 -13.90 22.34 11.93
C PHE A 118 -13.85 21.40 13.14
N GLN A 119 -13.15 20.29 12.97
CA GLN A 119 -12.80 19.40 14.06
C GLN A 119 -11.28 19.46 14.30
N PRO A 120 -10.84 19.54 15.56
CA PRO A 120 -9.42 19.51 15.87
C PRO A 120 -8.76 18.22 15.35
N PHE A 121 -7.66 18.38 14.66
CA PHE A 121 -6.84 17.27 14.16
C PHE A 121 -5.96 16.72 15.28
N THR A 122 -5.69 15.44 15.25
CA THR A 122 -4.85 14.78 16.26
C THR A 122 -3.40 15.22 16.09
N PRO A 123 -2.76 15.80 17.13
CA PRO A 123 -1.37 16.22 17.03
C PRO A 123 -0.44 15.02 16.96
N PHE A 124 0.74 15.21 16.35
CA PHE A 124 1.78 14.20 16.33
C PHE A 124 2.29 13.95 17.76
N PRO A 125 2.41 12.67 18.20
CA PRO A 125 2.93 12.34 19.54
C PRO A 125 4.45 12.51 19.57
N GLU A 126 4.94 13.59 20.17
CA GLU A 126 6.38 13.95 20.18
C GLU A 126 7.24 13.05 21.09
N ALA A 127 6.64 12.39 22.07
CA ALA A 127 7.39 11.68 23.11
C ALA A 127 7.89 10.30 22.69
N ASP A 128 7.26 9.67 21.71
CA ASP A 128 7.50 8.27 21.34
C ASP A 128 7.63 8.14 19.82
N THR A 129 8.76 8.63 19.30
CA THR A 129 9.05 8.64 17.87
C THR A 129 10.13 7.66 17.49
N VAL A 130 10.02 7.08 16.31
CA VAL A 130 11.02 6.23 15.67
C VAL A 130 11.37 6.83 14.31
N THR A 131 12.65 7.05 14.07
CA THR A 131 13.14 7.49 12.75
C THR A 131 13.33 6.26 11.86
N TRP A 132 12.80 6.32 10.64
CA TRP A 132 12.92 5.24 9.67
C TRP A 132 13.03 5.77 8.24
N SER A 133 13.37 4.90 7.28
CA SER A 133 13.36 5.23 5.84
C SER A 133 11.95 5.17 5.27
N GLY A 134 11.50 6.26 4.65
CA GLY A 134 10.22 6.27 3.93
C GLY A 134 10.25 5.36 2.71
N GLU A 135 11.38 5.28 1.99
CA GLU A 135 11.56 4.37 0.86
C GLU A 135 11.43 2.90 1.29
N GLU A 136 12.05 2.53 2.42
CA GLU A 136 11.95 1.18 2.96
C GLU A 136 10.50 0.81 3.33
N LEU A 137 9.79 1.69 4.03
CA LEU A 137 8.37 1.47 4.37
C LEU A 137 7.51 1.31 3.12
N VAL A 138 7.69 2.14 2.09
CA VAL A 138 6.97 2.02 0.81
C VAL A 138 7.31 0.70 0.12
N SER A 139 8.58 0.31 0.11
CA SER A 139 9.03 -0.96 -0.48
C SER A 139 8.37 -2.16 0.21
N ILE A 140 8.31 -2.17 1.54
CA ILE A 140 7.64 -3.22 2.32
C ILE A 140 6.14 -3.27 1.97
N ILE A 141 5.48 -2.12 1.93
CA ILE A 141 4.06 -2.04 1.54
C ILE A 141 3.87 -2.62 0.12
N ASP A 142 4.70 -2.26 -0.84
CA ASP A 142 4.58 -2.71 -2.24
C ASP A 142 4.75 -4.22 -2.39
N ARG A 143 5.62 -4.83 -1.58
CA ARG A 143 5.87 -6.27 -1.56
C ARG A 143 4.72 -7.08 -0.96
N ILE A 144 3.89 -6.47 -0.11
CA ILE A 144 2.83 -7.16 0.64
C ILE A 144 1.44 -6.84 0.10
N PHE A 145 1.23 -5.65 -0.44
CA PHE A 145 -0.07 -5.08 -0.81
C PHE A 145 -0.94 -6.01 -1.67
N PHE A 146 -0.34 -6.77 -2.57
CA PHE A 146 -1.05 -7.68 -3.47
C PHE A 146 -1.61 -8.93 -2.78
N CYS A 147 -1.11 -9.26 -1.58
CA CYS A 147 -1.59 -10.34 -0.73
C CYS A 147 -2.56 -9.87 0.37
N ILE A 148 -3.02 -8.63 0.34
CA ILE A 148 -4.02 -8.13 1.29
C ILE A 148 -5.38 -8.14 0.59
N MET A 149 -6.37 -8.74 1.21
CA MET A 149 -7.75 -8.82 0.70
C MET A 149 -8.38 -7.44 0.54
N ASP A 150 -9.28 -7.27 -0.42
CA ASP A 150 -10.09 -6.05 -0.57
C ASP A 150 -11.38 -6.16 0.26
N ASP A 151 -11.22 -6.22 1.60
CA ASP A 151 -12.33 -6.33 2.55
C ASP A 151 -11.98 -5.56 3.83
N ASP A 152 -12.61 -4.41 4.03
CA ASP A 152 -12.34 -3.53 5.18
C ASP A 152 -12.85 -4.09 6.52
N ASP A 153 -13.75 -5.06 6.50
CA ASP A 153 -14.38 -5.66 7.69
C ASP A 153 -13.69 -6.97 8.11
N SER A 154 -12.60 -7.34 7.44
CA SER A 154 -11.83 -8.57 7.68
C SER A 154 -10.41 -8.27 8.16
N PRO A 155 -9.85 -9.09 9.07
CA PRO A 155 -8.42 -9.02 9.40
C PRO A 155 -7.53 -9.24 8.16
N LEU A 156 -7.99 -10.01 7.17
CA LEU A 156 -7.26 -10.25 5.92
C LEU A 156 -7.19 -9.01 5.02
N GLY A 157 -8.03 -8.01 5.25
CA GLY A 157 -7.98 -6.69 4.60
C GLY A 157 -6.93 -5.74 5.20
N CYS A 158 -6.01 -6.27 6.02
CA CYS A 158 -5.01 -5.47 6.73
C CYS A 158 -3.58 -5.91 6.44
N LEU A 159 -2.67 -4.95 6.42
CA LEU A 159 -1.26 -5.19 6.71
C LEU A 159 -1.13 -5.47 8.20
N PHE A 160 -0.52 -6.57 8.56
CA PHE A 160 -0.20 -6.92 9.95
C PHE A 160 1.28 -6.68 10.22
N ILE A 161 1.57 -5.95 11.29
CA ILE A 161 2.94 -5.67 11.77
C ILE A 161 3.07 -6.32 13.14
N GLN A 162 3.85 -7.38 13.23
CA GLN A 162 3.98 -8.19 14.43
C GLN A 162 5.42 -8.23 14.94
N PRO A 163 5.68 -7.78 16.18
CA PRO A 163 6.96 -8.00 16.82
C PRO A 163 7.13 -9.48 17.21
N LYS A 164 8.35 -9.99 17.08
CA LYS A 164 8.74 -11.36 17.46
C LYS A 164 9.73 -11.34 18.63
N ASP A 165 9.71 -12.39 19.43
CA ASP A 165 10.59 -12.53 20.59
C ASP A 165 12.09 -12.62 20.23
N ASN A 166 12.41 -12.96 18.99
CA ASN A 166 13.78 -13.06 18.47
C ASN A 166 14.34 -11.71 17.95
N GLY A 167 13.63 -10.60 18.13
CA GLY A 167 14.06 -9.27 17.69
C GLY A 167 13.63 -8.91 16.27
N GLU A 168 12.93 -9.78 15.57
CA GLU A 168 12.37 -9.54 14.25
C GLU A 168 11.02 -8.82 14.34
N ILE A 169 10.68 -8.09 13.27
CA ILE A 169 9.35 -7.55 13.04
C ILE A 169 8.84 -8.13 11.73
N ASP A 170 7.75 -8.88 11.80
CA ASP A 170 7.08 -9.41 10.63
C ASP A 170 6.06 -8.40 10.10
N PHE A 171 6.22 -8.00 8.83
CA PHE A 171 5.21 -7.30 8.05
C PHE A 171 4.58 -8.32 7.12
N CYS A 172 3.27 -8.55 7.23
CA CYS A 172 2.64 -9.58 6.41
C CYS A 172 1.22 -9.22 5.96
N GLY A 173 0.80 -9.88 4.88
CA GLY A 173 -0.55 -9.83 4.33
C GLY A 173 -0.99 -11.21 3.86
N LEU A 174 -2.30 -11.48 3.95
CA LEU A 174 -2.93 -12.74 3.59
C LEU A 174 -4.28 -12.46 2.90
N ASP A 175 -4.53 -13.06 1.74
CA ASP A 175 -5.80 -12.90 1.01
C ASP A 175 -6.64 -14.21 0.96
N GLY A 176 -6.24 -15.23 1.71
CA GLY A 176 -6.85 -16.55 1.73
C GLY A 176 -6.25 -17.54 0.74
N HIS A 177 -5.54 -17.08 -0.28
CA HIS A 177 -4.83 -17.91 -1.29
C HIS A 177 -3.34 -17.64 -1.33
N ARG A 178 -2.93 -16.41 -1.01
CA ARG A 178 -1.54 -15.96 -1.02
C ARG A 178 -1.20 -15.29 0.31
N PHE A 179 0.03 -15.45 0.70
CA PHE A 179 0.60 -14.84 1.89
C PHE A 179 1.95 -14.23 1.51
N ALA A 180 2.21 -13.00 1.93
CA ALA A 180 3.51 -12.35 1.77
C ALA A 180 4.03 -11.90 3.12
N LEU A 181 5.30 -12.10 3.37
CA LEU A 181 6.02 -11.74 4.59
C LEU A 181 7.32 -11.03 4.25
N VAL A 182 7.52 -9.87 4.85
CA VAL A 182 8.82 -9.17 4.91
C VAL A 182 9.27 -9.10 6.36
N ARG A 183 10.48 -9.60 6.68
CA ARG A 183 11.12 -9.50 8.00
C ARG A 183 12.01 -8.27 8.06
N VAL A 184 11.88 -7.52 9.13
CA VAL A 184 12.64 -6.29 9.37
C VAL A 184 13.31 -6.37 10.73
N TYR A 185 14.51 -5.80 10.82
CA TYR A 185 15.25 -5.64 12.08
C TYR A 185 15.35 -4.14 12.38
N ASN A 186 14.58 -3.67 13.36
CA ASN A 186 14.58 -2.29 13.81
C ASN A 186 14.24 -2.24 15.30
N ASP A 187 15.27 -2.16 16.14
CA ASP A 187 15.12 -2.20 17.60
C ASP A 187 14.23 -1.07 18.13
N ALA A 188 14.35 0.12 17.55
CA ALA A 188 13.57 1.29 17.97
C ALA A 188 12.07 1.10 17.67
N LEU A 189 11.73 0.54 16.51
CA LEU A 189 10.34 0.22 16.17
C LEU A 189 9.83 -0.96 16.99
N LEU A 190 10.67 -1.98 17.22
CA LEU A 190 10.33 -3.15 18.02
C LEU A 190 9.88 -2.77 19.43
N GLU A 191 10.60 -1.83 20.08
CA GLU A 191 10.26 -1.34 21.41
C GLU A 191 8.91 -0.62 21.51
N LYS A 192 8.44 -0.06 20.39
CA LYS A 192 7.19 0.72 20.33
C LYS A 192 5.97 -0.10 19.93
N LEU A 193 6.18 -1.26 19.31
CA LEU A 193 5.09 -2.12 18.89
C LEU A 193 4.46 -2.85 20.08
N PRO A 194 3.12 -2.90 20.17
CA PRO A 194 2.47 -3.76 21.14
C PRO A 194 2.72 -5.24 20.80
N LYS A 195 2.76 -6.10 21.82
CA LYS A 195 3.06 -7.54 21.65
C LYS A 195 2.11 -8.26 20.70
N GLU A 196 0.85 -7.84 20.69
CA GLU A 196 -0.20 -8.34 19.79
C GLU A 196 -0.03 -7.85 18.35
N GLY A 197 0.90 -6.92 18.12
CA GLY A 197 1.09 -6.27 16.83
C GLY A 197 0.04 -5.19 16.53
N VAL A 198 0.10 -4.63 15.32
CA VAL A 198 -0.84 -3.61 14.84
C VAL A 198 -1.35 -3.96 13.45
N LEU A 199 -2.58 -3.54 13.16
CA LEU A 199 -3.27 -3.79 11.90
C LEU A 199 -3.62 -2.47 11.20
N ILE A 200 -3.17 -2.34 9.94
CA ILE A 200 -3.42 -1.19 9.08
C ILE A 200 -4.26 -1.66 7.88
N GLN A 201 -5.46 -1.12 7.71
CA GLN A 201 -6.31 -1.49 6.59
C GLN A 201 -5.68 -1.12 5.24
N LYS A 202 -5.87 -1.97 4.24
CA LYS A 202 -5.31 -1.84 2.87
C LYS A 202 -5.56 -0.48 2.24
N LYS A 203 -6.76 0.09 2.42
CA LYS A 203 -7.14 1.39 1.86
C LYS A 203 -6.20 2.53 2.26
N TYR A 204 -5.70 2.52 3.51
CA TYR A 204 -4.78 3.56 4.00
C TYR A 204 -3.35 3.40 3.51
N LEU A 205 -2.94 2.18 3.13
CA LEU A 205 -1.59 1.93 2.62
C LEU A 205 -1.33 2.68 1.30
N ALA A 206 -2.36 2.81 0.46
CA ALA A 206 -2.26 3.58 -0.78
C ALA A 206 -2.05 5.08 -0.52
N ASP A 207 -2.64 5.61 0.55
CA ASP A 207 -2.48 7.02 0.94
C ASP A 207 -1.11 7.25 1.57
N ILE A 208 -0.64 6.35 2.45
CA ILE A 208 0.73 6.40 2.99
C ILE A 208 1.74 6.52 1.85
N LYS A 209 1.69 5.65 0.86
CA LYS A 209 2.62 5.66 -0.28
C LYS A 209 2.66 6.96 -1.07
N LYS A 210 1.53 7.71 -1.12
CA LYS A 210 1.45 8.99 -1.85
C LYS A 210 1.88 10.19 -1.01
N LEU A 211 1.78 10.09 0.31
CA LEU A 211 1.92 11.22 1.22
C LEU A 211 3.29 11.31 1.85
N ILE A 212 3.95 10.17 2.09
CA ILE A 212 5.26 10.16 2.73
C ILE A 212 6.40 10.47 1.76
N SER A 213 7.48 11.05 2.32
CA SER A 213 8.73 11.26 1.60
C SER A 213 9.49 9.92 1.48
N PRO A 214 10.25 9.68 0.40
CA PRO A 214 11.19 8.56 0.33
C PRO A 214 12.36 8.70 1.33
N GLU A 215 12.64 9.92 1.78
CA GLU A 215 13.68 10.23 2.75
C GLU A 215 13.36 9.70 4.15
N GLU A 216 14.08 10.15 5.16
CA GLU A 216 13.77 9.83 6.55
C GLU A 216 12.39 10.35 6.96
N ILE A 217 11.68 9.52 7.69
CA ILE A 217 10.38 9.81 8.30
C ILE A 217 10.44 9.52 9.80
N GLU A 218 9.56 10.16 10.54
CA GLU A 218 9.30 9.85 11.94
C GLU A 218 7.97 9.10 12.04
N ILE A 219 7.99 8.01 12.78
CA ILE A 219 6.81 7.18 13.06
C ILE A 219 6.49 7.27 14.53
N SER A 220 5.21 7.37 14.86
CA SER A 220 4.71 7.24 16.22
C SER A 220 3.42 6.42 16.24
N LEU A 221 3.20 5.73 17.35
CA LEU A 221 2.09 4.82 17.57
C LEU A 221 1.30 5.23 18.81
N THR A 222 -0.01 5.23 18.67
CA THR A 222 -0.94 5.24 19.81
C THR A 222 -1.82 3.99 19.73
N PRO A 223 -2.57 3.61 20.77
CA PRO A 223 -3.47 2.46 20.69
C PRO A 223 -4.53 2.55 19.58
N LYS A 224 -4.76 3.73 19.02
CA LYS A 224 -5.81 3.95 18.01
C LYS A 224 -5.33 4.43 16.67
N ARG A 225 -4.11 4.98 16.57
CA ARG A 225 -3.64 5.62 15.35
C ARG A 225 -2.16 5.38 15.11
N PHE A 226 -1.82 5.25 13.86
CA PHE A 226 -0.46 5.22 13.34
C PHE A 226 -0.16 6.58 12.71
N PHE A 227 0.95 7.19 13.10
CA PHE A 227 1.37 8.52 12.66
C PHE A 227 2.67 8.41 11.88
N ILE A 228 2.73 9.15 10.78
CA ILE A 228 3.96 9.34 10.00
C ILE A 228 4.14 10.83 9.78
N ARG A 229 5.35 11.33 10.02
CA ARG A 229 5.75 12.70 9.74
C ARG A 229 7.06 12.68 8.95
N ASN A 230 7.15 13.53 7.91
CA ASN A 230 8.41 13.73 7.21
C ASN A 230 9.43 14.38 8.14
N ASN A 231 10.71 14.03 8.00
CA ASN A 231 11.79 14.51 8.89
C ASN A 231 11.93 16.04 8.90
N ASP A 232 11.56 16.72 7.83
CA ASP A 232 11.49 18.20 7.78
C ASP A 232 10.33 18.79 8.59
N GLY A 233 9.50 17.95 9.22
CA GLY A 233 8.34 18.33 10.02
C GLY A 233 7.17 18.94 9.24
N ARG A 234 7.25 19.00 7.92
CA ARG A 234 6.25 19.69 7.11
C ARG A 234 4.96 18.91 6.98
N ASP A 235 5.06 17.66 6.57
CA ASP A 235 3.89 16.83 6.27
C ASP A 235 3.72 15.76 7.34
N MET A 236 2.53 15.68 7.91
CA MET A 236 2.11 14.62 8.82
C MET A 236 0.86 13.97 8.28
N VAL A 237 0.81 12.65 8.36
CA VAL A 237 -0.38 11.84 8.13
C VAL A 237 -0.64 10.97 9.35
N SER A 238 -1.90 10.83 9.74
CA SER A 238 -2.32 9.85 10.73
C SER A 238 -3.49 9.03 10.22
N ILE A 239 -3.43 7.74 10.49
CA ILE A 239 -4.43 6.75 10.06
C ILE A 239 -4.91 5.94 11.27
N PRO A 240 -6.17 5.48 11.28
CA PRO A 240 -6.66 4.64 12.35
C PRO A 240 -6.03 3.25 12.29
N LEU A 241 -5.79 2.68 13.47
CA LEU A 241 -5.50 1.26 13.65
C LEU A 241 -6.79 0.52 13.96
N VAL A 242 -6.92 -0.71 13.46
CA VAL A 242 -8.07 -1.59 13.73
C VAL A 242 -7.67 -2.72 14.67
N GLN A 243 -8.67 -3.23 15.40
CA GLN A 243 -8.48 -4.30 16.37
C GLN A 243 -9.23 -5.55 15.89
N PHE A 244 -8.53 -6.36 15.09
CA PHE A 244 -8.97 -7.69 14.71
C PHE A 244 -8.02 -8.73 15.28
N SER A 245 -8.47 -9.98 15.39
CA SER A 245 -7.61 -11.13 15.61
C SER A 245 -7.07 -11.59 14.27
N TYR A 246 -5.77 -11.39 14.01
CA TYR A 246 -5.15 -11.86 12.77
C TYR A 246 -4.93 -13.38 12.82
N PRO A 247 -5.13 -14.12 11.71
CA PRO A 247 -4.88 -15.56 11.67
C PRO A 247 -3.42 -15.91 11.98
N ASP A 248 -3.21 -17.03 12.64
CA ASP A 248 -1.87 -17.56 12.89
C ASP A 248 -1.25 -18.07 11.57
N TYR A 249 -0.28 -17.31 11.07
CA TYR A 249 0.43 -17.62 9.83
C TYR A 249 1.68 -18.49 10.04
N SER A 250 2.10 -18.73 11.29
CA SER A 250 3.27 -19.58 11.58
C SER A 250 3.12 -20.99 11.02
N ILE A 251 1.88 -21.49 10.98
CA ILE A 251 1.53 -22.80 10.42
C ILE A 251 2.01 -22.96 8.97
N PHE A 252 1.97 -21.89 8.16
CA PHE A 252 2.44 -21.93 6.77
C PHE A 252 3.97 -21.95 6.73
N LEU A 253 4.63 -21.14 7.57
CA LEU A 253 6.09 -21.05 7.64
C LEU A 253 6.68 -22.36 8.15
N ASP A 254 6.14 -22.94 9.22
CA ASP A 254 6.58 -24.21 9.80
C ASP A 254 6.51 -25.35 8.77
N LYS A 255 5.46 -25.39 7.96
CA LYS A 255 5.35 -26.38 6.87
C LYS A 255 6.45 -26.23 5.82
N MET A 256 6.86 -25.00 5.51
CA MET A 256 7.94 -24.74 4.55
C MET A 256 9.33 -25.02 5.11
N GLU A 257 9.50 -24.95 6.44
CA GLU A 257 10.76 -25.20 7.13
C GLU A 257 10.96 -26.66 7.55
N SER A 258 9.90 -27.46 7.60
CA SER A 258 9.90 -28.85 8.13
C SER A 258 10.77 -29.87 7.35
N GLY A 259 11.48 -29.44 6.30
CA GLY A 259 12.47 -30.24 5.59
C GLY A 259 11.94 -31.32 4.65
N ALA A 260 10.63 -31.55 4.62
CA ALA A 260 9.95 -32.53 3.77
C ALA A 260 9.46 -31.94 2.43
N CYS A 261 9.83 -30.70 2.10
CA CYS A 261 9.37 -30.03 0.88
C CYS A 261 10.16 -30.48 -0.34
N SER A 262 9.46 -30.62 -1.46
CA SER A 262 10.07 -30.63 -2.79
C SER A 262 10.71 -29.26 -3.06
N VAL A 263 11.86 -29.23 -3.72
CA VAL A 263 12.59 -28.00 -4.03
C VAL A 263 12.82 -27.88 -5.53
N VAL A 264 12.45 -26.76 -6.09
CA VAL A 264 12.69 -26.41 -7.51
C VAL A 264 13.47 -25.11 -7.57
N ARG A 265 14.56 -25.08 -8.36
CA ARG A 265 15.34 -23.88 -8.65
C ARG A 265 15.30 -23.59 -10.13
N THR A 266 14.98 -22.35 -10.49
CA THR A 266 14.87 -21.93 -11.89
C THR A 266 15.13 -20.42 -12.02
N SER A 267 15.24 -19.93 -13.26
CA SER A 267 15.25 -18.48 -13.54
C SER A 267 13.86 -17.90 -13.32
N ARG A 268 13.76 -16.89 -12.44
CA ARG A 268 12.53 -16.13 -12.22
C ARG A 268 12.05 -15.48 -13.52
N THR A 269 12.98 -14.92 -14.29
CA THR A 269 12.66 -14.20 -15.54
C THR A 269 12.10 -15.17 -16.59
N GLU A 270 12.75 -16.30 -16.84
CA GLU A 270 12.25 -17.32 -17.79
C GLU A 270 10.87 -17.84 -17.37
N PHE A 271 10.70 -18.12 -16.08
CA PHE A 271 9.43 -18.61 -15.56
C PHE A 271 8.31 -17.55 -15.67
N SER A 272 8.59 -16.31 -15.31
CA SER A 272 7.64 -15.19 -15.44
C SER A 272 7.23 -14.93 -16.88
N ASP A 273 8.20 -14.99 -17.83
CA ASP A 273 7.96 -14.77 -19.24
C ASP A 273 7.11 -15.91 -19.85
N ALA A 274 7.37 -17.17 -19.46
CA ALA A 274 6.58 -18.32 -19.90
C ALA A 274 5.12 -18.22 -19.38
N LEU A 275 4.95 -17.83 -18.12
CA LEU A 275 3.62 -17.59 -17.54
C LEU A 275 2.89 -16.42 -18.21
N ALA A 276 3.58 -15.33 -18.54
CA ALA A 276 3.00 -14.19 -19.24
C ALA A 276 2.51 -14.58 -20.63
N ARG A 277 3.23 -15.46 -21.36
CA ARG A 277 2.76 -16.03 -22.63
C ARG A 277 1.59 -16.96 -22.44
N SER A 278 1.61 -17.81 -21.40
CA SER A 278 0.51 -18.73 -21.07
C SER A 278 -0.78 -17.98 -20.72
N LEU A 279 -0.68 -16.79 -20.11
CA LEU A 279 -1.82 -15.96 -19.74
C LEU A 279 -2.68 -15.54 -20.96
N ILE A 280 -2.11 -15.51 -22.17
CA ILE A 280 -2.84 -15.21 -23.42
C ILE A 280 -3.91 -16.27 -23.71
N PHE A 281 -3.69 -17.50 -23.26
CA PHE A 281 -4.56 -18.65 -23.46
C PHE A 281 -5.50 -18.94 -22.30
N ASN A 282 -5.56 -18.03 -21.32
CA ASN A 282 -6.54 -18.11 -20.23
C ASN A 282 -7.84 -17.39 -20.59
N SER A 283 -8.96 -17.89 -20.06
CA SER A 283 -10.28 -17.27 -20.13
C SER A 283 -10.78 -16.90 -18.73
N ARG A 284 -12.06 -16.53 -18.60
CA ARG A 284 -12.67 -16.30 -17.29
C ARG A 284 -12.89 -17.60 -16.52
N ASP A 285 -13.18 -18.68 -17.22
CA ASP A 285 -13.52 -19.97 -16.64
C ASP A 285 -12.27 -20.84 -16.45
N GLU A 286 -11.32 -20.76 -17.39
CA GLU A 286 -10.05 -21.47 -17.35
C GLU A 286 -8.91 -20.46 -17.21
N ASN A 287 -8.60 -20.09 -15.97
CA ASN A 287 -7.63 -19.05 -15.62
C ASN A 287 -6.37 -19.59 -14.90
N SER A 288 -6.18 -20.90 -14.93
CA SER A 288 -5.06 -21.58 -14.29
C SER A 288 -4.00 -22.03 -15.29
N VAL A 289 -2.82 -22.26 -14.78
CA VAL A 289 -1.69 -22.88 -15.46
C VAL A 289 -1.32 -24.15 -14.73
N ALA A 290 -1.15 -25.24 -15.48
CA ALA A 290 -0.61 -26.50 -14.98
C ALA A 290 0.91 -26.52 -15.18
N ILE A 291 1.64 -26.97 -14.18
CA ILE A 291 3.10 -27.08 -14.18
C ILE A 291 3.46 -28.53 -13.90
N THR A 292 4.09 -29.18 -14.87
CA THR A 292 4.69 -30.51 -14.73
C THR A 292 6.15 -30.36 -14.35
N ILE A 293 6.56 -31.05 -13.29
CA ILE A 293 7.89 -30.96 -12.70
C ILE A 293 8.67 -32.22 -13.07
N ALA A 294 9.73 -32.09 -13.85
CA ALA A 294 10.71 -33.15 -14.15
C ALA A 294 12.02 -32.88 -13.42
N ALA A 295 12.98 -33.76 -13.49
CA ALA A 295 14.24 -33.62 -12.76
C ALA A 295 15.05 -32.38 -13.16
N ASP A 296 14.98 -31.97 -14.42
CA ASP A 296 15.78 -30.91 -15.03
C ASP A 296 14.96 -29.80 -15.72
N SER A 297 13.63 -29.84 -15.60
CA SER A 297 12.77 -28.91 -16.32
C SER A 297 11.39 -28.73 -15.67
N LEU A 298 10.77 -27.59 -15.98
CA LEU A 298 9.35 -27.30 -15.72
C LEU A 298 8.62 -27.18 -17.06
N THR A 299 7.55 -27.93 -17.24
CA THR A 299 6.65 -27.77 -18.39
C THR A 299 5.40 -27.02 -17.93
N ILE A 300 5.17 -25.87 -18.53
CA ILE A 300 4.11 -24.92 -18.22
C ILE A 300 3.05 -25.06 -19.30
N ALA A 301 1.83 -25.41 -18.94
CA ALA A 301 0.73 -25.62 -19.88
C ALA A 301 -0.52 -24.88 -19.46
N SER A 302 -1.19 -24.25 -20.42
CA SER A 302 -2.52 -23.69 -20.28
C SER A 302 -3.34 -23.98 -21.52
N SER A 303 -4.65 -24.18 -21.36
CA SER A 303 -5.55 -24.41 -22.49
C SER A 303 -6.92 -23.85 -22.18
N ASP A 304 -7.57 -23.36 -23.22
CA ASP A 304 -8.98 -22.96 -23.20
C ASP A 304 -9.60 -23.26 -24.57
N LYS A 305 -10.85 -23.71 -24.59
CA LYS A 305 -11.55 -24.11 -25.82
C LYS A 305 -11.71 -22.98 -26.82
N SER A 306 -11.72 -21.74 -26.36
CA SER A 306 -11.95 -20.56 -27.21
C SER A 306 -10.66 -19.85 -27.63
N THR A 307 -9.61 -19.89 -26.81
CA THR A 307 -8.35 -19.19 -27.03
C THR A 307 -7.23 -20.07 -27.55
N GLY A 308 -7.36 -21.41 -27.40
CA GLY A 308 -6.33 -22.39 -27.80
C GLY A 308 -5.47 -22.86 -26.64
N SER A 309 -4.25 -23.31 -26.91
CA SER A 309 -3.36 -23.87 -25.89
C SER A 309 -1.92 -23.38 -26.04
N ALA A 310 -1.24 -23.30 -24.92
CA ALA A 310 0.21 -23.08 -24.85
C ALA A 310 0.88 -24.19 -24.05
N THR A 311 2.05 -24.62 -24.50
CA THR A 311 2.93 -25.52 -23.76
C THR A 311 4.34 -25.03 -23.95
N GLU A 312 5.05 -24.79 -22.85
CA GLU A 312 6.41 -24.28 -22.85
C GLU A 312 7.25 -25.01 -21.78
N THR A 313 8.49 -25.35 -22.09
CA THR A 313 9.39 -25.99 -21.14
C THR A 313 10.58 -25.10 -20.88
N ILE A 314 10.87 -24.87 -19.59
CA ILE A 314 12.04 -24.11 -19.13
C ILE A 314 12.97 -24.99 -18.31
N ALA A 315 14.25 -24.61 -18.24
CA ALA A 315 15.24 -25.32 -17.44
C ALA A 315 15.00 -25.11 -15.94
N ALA A 316 15.15 -26.16 -15.15
CA ALA A 316 15.06 -26.10 -13.69
C ALA A 316 15.88 -27.24 -13.06
N GLU A 317 16.33 -27.02 -11.83
CA GLU A 317 16.89 -28.07 -10.98
C GLU A 317 15.82 -28.50 -9.99
N CYS A 318 15.35 -29.75 -10.09
CA CYS A 318 14.21 -30.21 -9.31
C CYS A 318 14.59 -31.40 -8.41
N GLN A 319 14.33 -31.24 -7.12
CA GLN A 319 14.32 -32.30 -6.12
C GLN A 319 12.89 -32.43 -5.62
N SER A 320 12.03 -33.08 -6.39
CA SER A 320 10.58 -33.09 -6.15
C SER A 320 10.03 -34.49 -6.05
N THR A 321 9.10 -34.65 -5.11
CA THR A 321 8.20 -35.82 -5.01
C THR A 321 6.80 -35.49 -5.55
N VAL A 322 6.61 -34.26 -6.03
CA VAL A 322 5.39 -33.76 -6.66
C VAL A 322 5.67 -33.63 -8.16
N ASP A 323 4.85 -34.26 -8.98
CA ASP A 323 5.03 -34.28 -10.44
C ASP A 323 4.18 -33.20 -11.13
N HIS A 324 3.05 -32.80 -10.51
CA HIS A 324 2.10 -31.85 -11.11
C HIS A 324 1.58 -30.88 -10.04
N ILE A 325 1.43 -29.60 -10.44
CA ILE A 325 0.84 -28.56 -9.62
C ILE A 325 0.20 -27.50 -10.51
N ALA A 326 -0.85 -26.85 -10.04
CA ALA A 326 -1.49 -25.76 -10.80
C ALA A 326 -1.71 -24.50 -9.94
N PHE A 327 -1.68 -23.36 -10.61
CA PHE A 327 -1.91 -22.06 -9.98
C PHE A 327 -2.81 -21.18 -10.84
N ILE A 328 -3.48 -20.22 -10.21
CA ILE A 328 -4.11 -19.11 -10.94
C ILE A 328 -3.00 -18.32 -11.63
N THR A 329 -2.98 -18.33 -12.97
CA THR A 329 -1.87 -17.80 -13.78
C THR A 329 -1.56 -16.34 -13.47
N ARG A 330 -2.58 -15.48 -13.44
CA ARG A 330 -2.43 -14.04 -13.13
C ARG A 330 -1.85 -13.81 -11.74
N GLY A 331 -2.31 -14.59 -10.75
CA GLY A 331 -1.81 -14.50 -9.37
C GLY A 331 -0.34 -14.85 -9.27
N LEU A 332 0.11 -15.87 -10.03
CA LEU A 332 1.51 -16.30 -10.05
C LEU A 332 2.41 -15.27 -10.78
N VAL A 333 1.95 -14.72 -11.90
CA VAL A 333 2.66 -13.63 -12.62
C VAL A 333 2.82 -12.39 -11.70
N GLU A 334 1.77 -11.97 -11.01
CA GLU A 334 1.83 -10.86 -10.06
C GLU A 334 2.82 -11.14 -8.93
N LEU A 335 2.78 -12.34 -8.34
CA LEU A 335 3.70 -12.77 -7.30
C LEU A 335 5.17 -12.68 -7.77
N LEU A 336 5.50 -13.26 -8.91
CA LEU A 336 6.87 -13.26 -9.44
C LEU A 336 7.38 -11.85 -9.76
N SER A 337 6.48 -10.93 -10.13
CA SER A 337 6.84 -9.52 -10.38
C SER A 337 7.29 -8.77 -9.12
N ARG A 338 7.02 -9.30 -7.92
CA ARG A 338 7.41 -8.70 -6.64
C ARG A 338 8.73 -9.22 -6.10
N LEU A 339 9.26 -10.28 -6.68
CA LEU A 339 10.57 -10.83 -6.33
C LEU A 339 11.69 -10.09 -7.08
N GLY A 340 12.84 -9.93 -6.42
CA GLY A 340 13.95 -9.12 -6.92
C GLY A 340 14.76 -9.81 -8.01
N GLU A 341 15.76 -10.59 -7.62
CA GLU A 341 16.74 -11.21 -8.51
C GLU A 341 16.19 -12.38 -9.33
N ASP A 342 17.04 -12.91 -10.23
CA ASP A 342 16.64 -13.95 -11.17
C ASP A 342 16.69 -15.36 -10.56
N SER A 343 17.46 -15.60 -9.51
CA SER A 343 17.51 -16.89 -8.83
C SER A 343 16.22 -17.15 -8.05
N LEU A 344 15.38 -18.06 -8.53
CA LEU A 344 14.11 -18.42 -7.87
C LEU A 344 14.21 -19.81 -7.26
N THR A 345 13.94 -19.91 -5.97
CA THR A 345 13.73 -21.16 -5.24
C THR A 345 12.26 -21.30 -4.86
N ILE A 346 11.64 -22.39 -5.32
CA ILE A 346 10.27 -22.77 -5.01
C ILE A 346 10.31 -24.00 -4.09
N LYS A 347 9.70 -23.92 -2.92
CA LYS A 347 9.49 -25.07 -2.05
C LYS A 347 8.01 -25.46 -2.10
N ILE A 348 7.73 -26.74 -2.28
CA ILE A 348 6.40 -27.30 -2.43
C ILE A 348 6.17 -28.30 -1.31
N ALA A 349 5.20 -28.04 -0.42
CA ALA A 349 4.92 -28.94 0.69
C ALA A 349 4.25 -30.23 0.25
N SER A 350 3.32 -30.14 -0.69
CA SER A 350 2.62 -31.27 -1.32
C SER A 350 1.84 -30.76 -2.53
N GLU A 351 1.27 -31.65 -3.30
CA GLU A 351 0.46 -31.33 -4.49
C GLU A 351 -0.67 -30.31 -4.23
N ASN A 352 -1.30 -30.40 -3.07
CA ASN A 352 -2.38 -29.49 -2.64
C ASN A 352 -1.97 -28.60 -1.44
N GLY A 353 -0.70 -28.60 -1.10
CA GLY A 353 -0.16 -27.84 0.03
C GLY A 353 0.42 -26.49 -0.37
N PRO A 354 0.76 -25.64 0.60
CA PRO A 354 1.35 -24.35 0.32
C PRO A 354 2.69 -24.49 -0.44
N CYS A 355 2.96 -23.52 -1.30
CA CYS A 355 4.22 -23.38 -2.04
C CYS A 355 4.84 -22.04 -1.72
N SER A 356 6.11 -22.03 -1.31
CA SER A 356 6.84 -20.77 -1.07
C SER A 356 7.73 -20.41 -2.26
N PHE A 357 7.83 -19.12 -2.53
CA PHE A 357 8.62 -18.52 -3.58
C PHE A 357 9.57 -17.52 -2.95
N GLN A 358 10.86 -17.66 -3.19
CA GLN A 358 11.90 -16.83 -2.60
C GLN A 358 13.09 -16.72 -3.55
N THR A 359 13.82 -15.61 -3.49
CA THR A 359 15.09 -15.43 -4.21
C THR A 359 16.27 -15.58 -3.24
N ASP A 360 17.45 -15.91 -3.75
CA ASP A 360 18.62 -16.19 -2.90
C ASP A 360 19.20 -14.92 -2.28
N ASP A 361 18.97 -13.74 -2.88
CA ASP A 361 19.44 -12.43 -2.45
C ASP A 361 18.60 -11.86 -1.31
N ASP A 362 17.32 -12.25 -1.18
CA ASP A 362 16.41 -11.71 -0.18
C ASP A 362 15.72 -12.80 0.66
N LYS A 363 16.43 -13.26 1.66
CA LYS A 363 15.91 -14.28 2.60
C LYS A 363 14.89 -13.71 3.59
N ASN A 364 14.77 -12.40 3.68
CA ASN A 364 13.82 -11.74 4.54
C ASN A 364 12.43 -11.54 3.88
N TYR A 365 12.33 -11.84 2.60
CA TYR A 365 11.08 -11.79 1.86
C TYR A 365 10.66 -13.17 1.36
N VAL A 366 9.49 -13.61 1.75
CA VAL A 366 8.90 -14.86 1.30
C VAL A 366 7.45 -14.65 0.88
N VAL A 367 7.08 -15.25 -0.25
CA VAL A 367 5.69 -15.30 -0.68
C VAL A 367 5.25 -16.75 -0.72
N ILE A 368 4.07 -17.03 -0.19
CA ILE A 368 3.44 -18.36 -0.22
C ILE A 368 2.18 -18.26 -1.05
N ALA A 369 1.95 -19.23 -1.94
CA ALA A 369 0.72 -19.36 -2.70
C ALA A 369 0.14 -20.77 -2.52
N MET A 370 -1.18 -20.86 -2.49
CA MET A 370 -1.89 -22.13 -2.51
C MET A 370 -2.13 -22.55 -3.95
N PRO A 371 -1.83 -23.82 -4.31
CA PRO A 371 -2.19 -24.35 -5.62
C PRO A 371 -3.71 -24.50 -5.76
N VAL A 372 -4.16 -24.60 -7.00
CA VAL A 372 -5.56 -24.92 -7.34
C VAL A 372 -5.65 -26.37 -7.81
N HIS A 373 -6.81 -26.98 -7.63
CA HIS A 373 -7.04 -28.33 -8.15
C HIS A 373 -7.06 -28.31 -9.68
N ILE A 374 -6.35 -29.25 -10.30
CA ILE A 374 -6.47 -29.53 -11.73
C ILE A 374 -7.78 -30.31 -11.91
N VAL A 375 -8.74 -29.73 -12.61
CA VAL A 375 -9.93 -30.49 -13.03
C VAL A 375 -9.55 -31.25 -14.32
N ASP A 376 -9.28 -32.52 -14.18
CA ASP A 376 -9.11 -33.40 -15.36
C ASP A 376 -10.46 -33.52 -16.08
N ASP A 377 -10.58 -32.91 -17.25
CA ASP A 377 -11.73 -33.08 -18.17
C ASP A 377 -11.90 -34.52 -18.70
N ALA A 378 -11.15 -35.50 -18.18
CA ALA A 378 -11.18 -36.91 -18.62
C ALA A 378 -12.47 -37.68 -18.26
N TYR A 379 -13.39 -37.07 -17.50
CA TYR A 379 -14.62 -37.77 -17.05
C TYR A 379 -15.83 -37.61 -17.98
N TYR A 380 -15.75 -36.84 -19.07
CA TYR A 380 -16.90 -36.62 -19.97
C TYR A 380 -16.73 -37.21 -21.38
N SER A 381 -15.77 -38.08 -21.63
CA SER A 381 -15.56 -38.68 -22.98
C SER A 381 -16.01 -40.12 -23.14
N GLU A 382 -16.76 -40.75 -22.20
CA GLU A 382 -17.21 -42.12 -22.28
C GLU A 382 -18.72 -42.34 -22.14
N GLU A 383 -19.57 -41.45 -22.59
CA GLU A 383 -21.01 -41.75 -22.78
C GLU A 383 -21.56 -41.11 -24.06
N GLU A 384 -21.00 -41.46 -25.23
CA GLU A 384 -21.70 -41.43 -26.51
C GLU A 384 -21.18 -42.59 -27.39
N ASN A 385 -21.78 -43.78 -27.19
CA ASN A 385 -21.90 -44.85 -28.19
C ASN A 385 -23.23 -45.55 -28.04
#